data_2f2220b0bf4bb93fbf75541c2a29ebe0
#
_entry.id   2f2220b0bf4bb93fbf75541c2a29ebe0
#
_cell.length_a   1.000
_cell.length_b   1.000
_cell.length_c   1.000
_cell.angle_alpha   90.00
_cell.angle_beta   90.00
_cell.angle_gamma   90.00
#
_symmetry.space_group_name_H-M   'P 1'
#
loop_
_entity.id
_entity.type
_entity.pdbx_description
1 polymer ?
#
loop_
_entity_poly.entity_id
_entity_poly.type
_entity_poly.pdbx_seq_one_letter_code
_entity_poly.pdbx_strand_id
1 'polypeptide(L)'
;CIKYQKVDDKNECIRIQGISQNGILYGVFGFLRLIDCNSYDESQLIIENPKKDLRIINQWDNIDGTIERGYAGSSILYEGRKNRERTKSIMATIGIGANSQVIRDSFDDEYVLNENTKRINDYGRLLCSVGINSIVINNTNVHKEETELIEEKIDMVKSLSDIFGKWGIKVFLSINFASPITLGYLDTSDPLNDDVKNWWEERIEFIYERVPELGGFMIKADSEGRPGPFTYGRN
;
A
#
# COMPACT_ATOMS: atom_id res chain seq x y z
N CYS A 1 -22.03 16.89 1.32
CA CYS A 1 -23.41 17.35 1.05
C CYS A 1 -23.60 17.49 -0.45
N ILE A 2 -24.69 16.96 -0.96
CA ILE A 2 -25.13 17.08 -2.36
C ILE A 2 -26.49 17.75 -2.33
N LYS A 3 -26.67 18.84 -3.06
CA LYS A 3 -27.92 19.58 -3.11
C LYS A 3 -28.17 20.12 -4.51
N TYR A 4 -29.36 19.89 -5.04
CA TYR A 4 -29.87 20.62 -6.20
C TYR A 4 -30.15 22.07 -5.81
N GLN A 5 -29.84 23.02 -6.70
CA GLN A 5 -30.10 24.45 -6.48
C GLN A 5 -30.50 25.10 -7.79
N LYS A 6 -31.68 25.69 -7.81
CA LYS A 6 -32.08 26.59 -8.88
C LYS A 6 -31.33 27.93 -8.68
N VAL A 7 -30.59 28.36 -9.69
CA VAL A 7 -29.77 29.58 -9.64
C VAL A 7 -30.57 30.76 -10.14
N ASP A 8 -31.31 30.59 -11.26
CA ASP A 8 -32.28 31.55 -11.81
C ASP A 8 -33.31 30.78 -12.67
N ASP A 9 -34.19 31.49 -13.36
CA ASP A 9 -35.26 30.86 -14.16
C ASP A 9 -34.79 30.04 -15.36
N LYS A 10 -33.51 30.11 -15.69
CA LYS A 10 -32.90 29.38 -16.80
C LYS A 10 -31.76 28.45 -16.43
N ASN A 11 -31.24 28.61 -15.22
CA ASN A 11 -30.03 27.90 -14.78
C ASN A 11 -30.30 27.12 -13.51
N GLU A 12 -30.06 25.82 -13.58
CA GLU A 12 -30.14 24.89 -12.48
C GLU A 12 -28.75 24.28 -12.28
N CYS A 13 -28.38 24.04 -11.04
CA CYS A 13 -27.09 23.41 -10.73
C CYS A 13 -27.20 22.40 -9.60
N ILE A 14 -26.30 21.45 -9.59
CA ILE A 14 -26.09 20.54 -8.49
C ILE A 14 -24.88 21.02 -7.71
N ARG A 15 -25.06 21.33 -6.44
CA ARG A 15 -23.99 21.78 -5.56
C ARG A 15 -23.50 20.63 -4.72
N ILE A 16 -22.21 20.32 -4.84
CA ILE A 16 -21.50 19.35 -4.00
C ILE A 16 -20.58 20.12 -3.07
N GLN A 17 -20.72 19.92 -1.76
CA GLN A 17 -19.95 20.61 -0.74
C GLN A 17 -19.29 19.58 0.20
N GLY A 18 -18.04 19.83 0.57
CA GLY A 18 -17.29 19.07 1.57
C GLY A 18 -16.50 20.02 2.47
N ILE A 19 -16.18 19.59 3.68
CA ILE A 19 -15.30 20.32 4.60
C ILE A 19 -13.82 20.13 4.26
N SER A 20 -13.51 19.21 3.34
CA SER A 20 -12.16 18.93 2.85
C SER A 20 -12.22 18.59 1.37
N GLN A 21 -11.05 18.58 0.70
CA GLN A 21 -10.94 18.16 -0.69
C GLN A 21 -11.44 16.71 -0.88
N ASN A 22 -11.07 15.80 0.01
CA ASN A 22 -11.56 14.42 -0.01
C ASN A 22 -13.08 14.36 0.17
N GLY A 23 -13.64 15.20 1.04
CA GLY A 23 -15.09 15.28 1.22
C GLY A 23 -15.84 15.71 -0.04
N ILE A 24 -15.27 16.63 -0.84
CA ILE A 24 -15.81 17.00 -2.15
C ILE A 24 -15.72 15.83 -3.13
N LEU A 25 -14.56 15.17 -3.17
CA LEU A 25 -14.34 14.02 -4.06
C LEU A 25 -15.30 12.86 -3.75
N TYR A 26 -15.50 12.53 -2.48
CA TYR A 26 -16.50 11.53 -2.06
C TYR A 26 -17.92 11.95 -2.46
N GLY A 27 -18.25 13.23 -2.33
CA GLY A 27 -19.54 13.78 -2.76
C GLY A 27 -19.76 13.62 -4.27
N VAL A 28 -18.72 13.84 -5.10
CA VAL A 28 -18.78 13.62 -6.55
C VAL A 28 -19.05 12.15 -6.86
N PHE A 29 -18.31 11.23 -6.25
CA PHE A 29 -18.55 9.79 -6.45
C PHE A 29 -19.90 9.34 -5.91
N GLY A 30 -20.35 9.91 -4.78
CA GLY A 30 -21.70 9.68 -4.25
C GLY A 30 -22.78 10.12 -5.24
N PHE A 31 -22.64 11.30 -5.81
CA PHE A 31 -23.57 11.82 -6.83
C PHE A 31 -23.58 10.94 -8.11
N LEU A 32 -22.43 10.57 -8.66
CA LEU A 32 -22.34 9.69 -9.81
C LEU A 32 -23.06 8.35 -9.55
N ARG A 33 -22.89 7.78 -8.36
CA ARG A 33 -23.55 6.53 -7.95
C ARG A 33 -25.07 6.67 -7.90
N LEU A 34 -25.59 7.82 -7.43
CA LEU A 34 -27.03 8.08 -7.43
C LEU A 34 -27.61 8.15 -8.84
N ILE A 35 -26.87 8.74 -9.78
CA ILE A 35 -27.26 8.77 -11.21
C ILE A 35 -27.25 7.36 -11.78
N ASP A 36 -26.14 6.62 -11.62
CA ASP A 36 -25.98 5.28 -12.17
C ASP A 36 -27.04 4.30 -11.64
N CYS A 37 -27.43 4.45 -10.38
CA CYS A 37 -28.48 3.66 -9.74
C CYS A 37 -29.91 4.19 -10.00
N ASN A 38 -30.04 5.26 -10.77
CA ASN A 38 -31.34 5.96 -11.00
C ASN A 38 -32.07 6.31 -9.69
N SER A 39 -31.29 6.72 -8.67
CA SER A 39 -31.77 7.01 -7.31
C SER A 39 -31.65 8.48 -6.94
N TYR A 40 -31.27 9.33 -7.89
CA TYR A 40 -31.15 10.76 -7.67
C TYR A 40 -32.54 11.41 -7.63
N ASP A 41 -32.81 12.18 -6.56
CA ASP A 41 -34.03 12.95 -6.39
C ASP A 41 -33.65 14.43 -6.12
N GLU A 42 -34.06 15.32 -7.02
CA GLU A 42 -33.75 16.74 -6.98
C GLU A 42 -34.32 17.45 -5.75
N SER A 43 -35.39 16.91 -5.16
CA SER A 43 -36.01 17.45 -3.95
C SER A 43 -35.23 17.19 -2.67
N GLN A 44 -34.25 16.26 -2.71
CA GLN A 44 -33.54 15.80 -1.53
C GLN A 44 -32.23 16.56 -1.28
N LEU A 45 -31.97 16.87 -0.03
CA LEU A 45 -30.68 17.26 0.50
C LEU A 45 -29.99 16.00 1.05
N ILE A 46 -28.91 15.57 0.37
CA ILE A 46 -28.14 14.39 0.80
C ILE A 46 -26.95 14.85 1.63
N ILE A 47 -26.89 14.38 2.86
CA ILE A 47 -25.79 14.65 3.79
C ILE A 47 -25.19 13.31 4.19
N GLU A 48 -23.93 13.11 3.81
CA GLU A 48 -23.14 11.95 4.24
C GLU A 48 -21.97 12.41 5.09
N ASN A 49 -21.80 11.79 6.24
CA ASN A 49 -20.67 12.03 7.13
C ASN A 49 -20.16 10.68 7.65
N PRO A 50 -18.94 10.28 7.30
CA PRO A 50 -18.37 9.02 7.75
C PRO A 50 -18.27 9.00 9.28
N LYS A 51 -18.70 7.90 9.91
CA LYS A 51 -18.61 7.72 11.37
C LYS A 51 -17.18 7.48 11.88
N LYS A 52 -16.27 7.08 10.99
CA LYS A 52 -14.87 6.78 11.29
C LYS A 52 -13.96 7.65 10.43
N ASP A 53 -12.96 8.24 11.05
CA ASP A 53 -11.97 9.06 10.37
C ASP A 53 -11.05 8.21 9.52
N LEU A 54 -10.56 7.08 10.06
CA LEU A 54 -9.71 6.13 9.37
C LEU A 54 -10.56 4.98 8.81
N ARG A 55 -10.51 4.82 7.48
CA ARG A 55 -11.15 3.74 6.72
C ARG A 55 -10.10 3.11 5.85
N ILE A 56 -9.51 2.04 6.37
CA ILE A 56 -8.29 1.43 5.87
C ILE A 56 -8.56 0.05 5.27
N ILE A 57 -7.90 -0.25 4.15
CA ILE A 57 -7.81 -1.59 3.60
C ILE A 57 -6.39 -2.12 3.79
N ASN A 58 -6.26 -3.40 4.14
CA ASN A 58 -4.98 -4.07 4.27
C ASN A 58 -4.72 -4.89 3.01
N GLN A 59 -3.73 -4.47 2.22
CA GLN A 59 -3.36 -5.06 0.94
C GLN A 59 -2.15 -5.97 1.13
N TRP A 60 -2.30 -7.25 0.82
CA TRP A 60 -1.27 -8.27 1.06
C TRP A 60 -0.51 -8.66 -0.21
N ASP A 61 -0.17 -7.68 -1.01
CA ASP A 61 0.66 -7.85 -2.19
C ASP A 61 2.13 -8.03 -1.79
N ASN A 62 2.79 -8.99 -2.43
CA ASN A 62 4.22 -9.25 -2.28
C ASN A 62 4.99 -8.55 -3.40
N ILE A 63 6.22 -8.13 -3.12
CA ILE A 63 7.07 -7.47 -4.12
C ILE A 63 7.48 -8.40 -5.27
N ASP A 64 7.35 -9.72 -5.10
CA ASP A 64 7.57 -10.72 -6.16
C ASP A 64 6.42 -10.81 -7.19
N GLY A 65 5.38 -9.97 -7.04
CA GLY A 65 4.23 -9.92 -7.93
C GLY A 65 3.10 -10.88 -7.57
N THR A 66 3.20 -11.59 -6.46
CA THR A 66 2.14 -12.47 -5.95
C THR A 66 1.30 -11.79 -4.87
N ILE A 67 0.20 -12.42 -4.47
CA ILE A 67 -0.64 -11.99 -3.34
C ILE A 67 -0.67 -13.12 -2.32
N GLU A 68 -0.66 -12.76 -1.04
CA GLU A 68 -0.66 -13.67 0.09
C GLU A 68 0.53 -14.65 -0.01
N ARG A 69 0.31 -15.94 -0.02
CA ARG A 69 1.31 -17.00 -0.21
C ARG A 69 1.40 -17.49 -1.66
N GLY A 70 1.05 -16.63 -2.62
CA GLY A 70 1.09 -16.93 -4.05
C GLY A 70 -0.19 -17.57 -4.63
N TYR A 71 -1.17 -17.91 -3.81
CA TYR A 71 -2.40 -18.55 -4.27
C TYR A 71 -3.56 -17.58 -4.56
N ALA A 72 -3.46 -16.34 -4.12
CA ALA A 72 -4.53 -15.34 -4.26
C ALA A 72 -4.47 -14.55 -5.59
N GLY A 73 -3.53 -14.90 -6.48
CA GLY A 73 -3.41 -14.29 -7.80
C GLY A 73 -2.22 -13.35 -7.95
N SER A 74 -2.28 -12.48 -8.97
CA SER A 74 -1.22 -11.53 -9.29
C SER A 74 -1.45 -10.19 -8.60
N SER A 75 -0.36 -9.60 -8.10
CA SER A 75 -0.35 -8.30 -7.46
C SER A 75 -0.93 -7.20 -8.35
N ILE A 76 -1.65 -6.26 -7.73
CA ILE A 76 -2.05 -5.00 -8.36
C ILE A 76 -0.87 -4.01 -8.31
N LEU A 77 -0.07 -4.05 -7.25
CA LEU A 77 0.95 -3.05 -6.94
C LEU A 77 2.30 -3.37 -7.58
N TYR A 78 2.68 -4.64 -7.66
CA TYR A 78 4.00 -5.07 -8.07
C TYR A 78 3.95 -6.03 -9.25
N GLU A 79 4.92 -5.95 -10.15
CA GLU A 79 5.11 -6.93 -11.24
C GLU A 79 6.06 -8.07 -10.86
N GLY A 80 6.74 -7.94 -9.74
CA GLY A 80 7.79 -8.85 -9.33
C GLY A 80 9.12 -8.54 -10.01
N ARG A 81 9.92 -9.58 -10.27
CA ARG A 81 11.24 -9.42 -10.87
C ARG A 81 11.15 -9.20 -12.37
N LYS A 82 11.71 -8.11 -12.83
CA LYS A 82 11.62 -7.64 -14.23
C LYS A 82 12.15 -8.62 -15.28
N ASN A 83 13.01 -9.56 -14.90
CA ASN A 83 13.69 -10.47 -15.83
C ASN A 83 13.31 -11.95 -15.71
N ARG A 84 12.29 -12.30 -14.91
CA ARG A 84 11.95 -13.70 -14.62
C ARG A 84 11.65 -14.55 -15.86
N GLU A 85 10.96 -14.00 -16.85
CA GLU A 85 10.64 -14.74 -18.09
C GLU A 85 11.82 -14.81 -19.03
N ARG A 86 12.61 -13.73 -19.14
CA ARG A 86 13.81 -13.68 -19.97
C ARG A 86 14.86 -14.65 -19.43
N THR A 87 15.04 -14.71 -18.12
CA THR A 87 15.96 -15.65 -17.45
C THR A 87 15.53 -17.10 -17.64
N LYS A 88 14.23 -17.41 -17.53
CA LYS A 88 13.70 -18.76 -17.81
C LYS A 88 13.95 -19.19 -19.26
N SER A 89 13.76 -18.29 -20.23
CA SER A 89 13.99 -18.56 -21.63
C SER A 89 15.48 -18.82 -21.93
N ILE A 90 16.37 -18.04 -21.34
CA ILE A 90 17.83 -18.21 -21.46
C ILE A 90 18.26 -19.53 -20.83
N MET A 91 17.77 -19.85 -19.63
CA MET A 91 18.05 -21.11 -18.93
C MET A 91 17.59 -22.32 -19.73
N ALA A 92 16.40 -22.27 -20.30
CA ALA A 92 15.90 -23.34 -21.18
C ALA A 92 16.77 -23.53 -22.42
N THR A 93 17.33 -22.44 -22.97
CA THR A 93 18.19 -22.46 -24.17
C THR A 93 19.56 -23.04 -23.88
N ILE A 94 20.14 -22.79 -22.70
CA ILE A 94 21.50 -23.29 -22.35
C ILE A 94 21.48 -24.58 -21.54
N GLY A 95 20.32 -25.18 -21.30
CA GLY A 95 20.18 -26.49 -20.66
C GLY A 95 20.59 -26.53 -19.18
N ILE A 96 20.63 -25.37 -18.50
CA ILE A 96 20.97 -25.29 -17.08
C ILE A 96 19.70 -25.34 -16.25
N GLY A 97 19.62 -26.31 -15.34
CA GLY A 97 18.47 -26.45 -14.43
C GLY A 97 18.30 -25.23 -13.52
N ALA A 98 17.06 -24.90 -13.22
CA ALA A 98 16.63 -23.69 -12.47
C ALA A 98 17.20 -23.54 -11.04
N ASN A 99 18.00 -24.51 -10.55
CA ASN A 99 18.55 -24.57 -9.20
C ASN A 99 20.04 -24.26 -9.09
N SER A 100 20.69 -23.76 -10.14
CA SER A 100 22.11 -23.42 -10.06
C SER A 100 22.32 -22.10 -9.30
N GLN A 101 23.05 -22.15 -8.19
CA GLN A 101 23.41 -20.98 -7.35
C GLN A 101 24.15 -19.90 -8.17
N VAL A 102 25.00 -20.34 -9.12
CA VAL A 102 25.80 -19.45 -9.98
C VAL A 102 24.95 -18.52 -10.84
N ILE A 103 23.69 -18.88 -11.11
CA ILE A 103 22.79 -18.06 -11.94
C ILE A 103 22.01 -17.07 -11.10
N ARG A 104 21.81 -17.33 -9.81
CA ARG A 104 21.14 -16.38 -8.90
C ARG A 104 21.96 -15.10 -8.68
N ASP A 105 23.30 -15.22 -8.68
CA ASP A 105 24.22 -14.13 -8.37
C ASP A 105 24.64 -13.31 -9.61
N SER A 106 24.22 -13.72 -10.82
CA SER A 106 24.68 -13.07 -12.07
C SER A 106 23.67 -12.17 -12.76
N PHE A 107 22.47 -12.00 -12.20
CA PHE A 107 21.46 -11.09 -12.72
C PHE A 107 20.98 -10.19 -11.59
N ASP A 108 21.16 -8.89 -11.74
CA ASP A 108 20.49 -7.86 -10.95
C ASP A 108 18.98 -7.97 -11.19
N ASP A 109 18.32 -8.82 -10.39
CA ASP A 109 16.89 -9.00 -10.39
C ASP A 109 16.24 -7.83 -9.63
N GLU A 110 15.96 -6.76 -10.33
CA GLU A 110 15.29 -5.59 -9.76
C GLU A 110 13.79 -5.88 -9.61
N TYR A 111 13.28 -5.77 -8.37
CA TYR A 111 11.85 -5.74 -8.11
C TYR A 111 11.28 -4.41 -8.56
N VAL A 112 10.17 -4.43 -9.29
CA VAL A 112 9.56 -3.23 -9.85
C VAL A 112 8.08 -3.15 -9.50
N LEU A 113 7.61 -1.91 -9.35
CA LEU A 113 6.18 -1.63 -9.34
C LEU A 113 5.56 -2.01 -10.67
N ASN A 114 4.27 -2.32 -10.64
CA ASN A 114 3.51 -2.59 -11.85
C ASN A 114 3.69 -1.43 -12.84
N GLU A 115 4.30 -1.70 -14.00
CA GLU A 115 4.52 -0.71 -15.05
C GLU A 115 3.19 -0.11 -15.54
N ASN A 116 2.10 -0.85 -15.40
CA ASN A 116 0.77 -0.32 -15.61
C ASN A 116 0.32 0.53 -14.42
N THR A 117 0.99 1.67 -14.22
CA THR A 117 0.63 2.65 -13.18
C THR A 117 -0.83 3.10 -13.28
N LYS A 118 -1.43 2.98 -14.47
CA LYS A 118 -2.86 3.20 -14.67
C LYS A 118 -3.70 2.25 -13.82
N ARG A 119 -3.32 0.96 -13.72
CA ARG A 119 -4.04 -0.02 -12.90
C ARG A 119 -4.00 0.34 -11.41
N ILE A 120 -2.84 0.76 -10.91
CA ILE A 120 -2.70 1.22 -9.51
C ILE A 120 -3.53 2.49 -9.28
N ASN A 121 -3.48 3.43 -10.24
CA ASN A 121 -4.25 4.65 -10.17
C ASN A 121 -5.77 4.39 -10.23
N ASP A 122 -6.24 3.48 -11.09
CA ASP A 122 -7.65 3.07 -11.16
C ASP A 122 -8.09 2.37 -9.87
N TYR A 123 -7.20 1.61 -9.23
CA TYR A 123 -7.46 1.01 -7.92
C TYR A 123 -7.61 2.09 -6.83
N GLY A 124 -6.73 3.08 -6.79
CA GLY A 124 -6.86 4.24 -5.90
C GLY A 124 -8.20 4.97 -6.10
N ARG A 125 -8.60 5.19 -7.37
CA ARG A 125 -9.91 5.76 -7.70
C ARG A 125 -11.07 4.92 -7.19
N LEU A 126 -11.01 3.60 -7.35
CA LEU A 126 -12.02 2.66 -6.86
C LEU A 126 -12.14 2.75 -5.33
N LEU A 127 -11.03 2.69 -4.60
CA LEU A 127 -11.01 2.80 -3.14
C LEU A 127 -11.62 4.14 -2.68
N CYS A 128 -11.21 5.24 -3.31
CA CYS A 128 -11.75 6.57 -3.03
C CYS A 128 -13.27 6.62 -3.30
N SER A 129 -13.74 6.00 -4.38
CA SER A 129 -15.17 6.03 -4.76
C SER A 129 -16.08 5.40 -3.72
N VAL A 130 -15.57 4.50 -2.89
CA VAL A 130 -16.29 3.85 -1.78
C VAL A 130 -15.91 4.43 -0.41
N GLY A 131 -15.18 5.54 -0.39
CA GLY A 131 -14.86 6.29 0.83
C GLY A 131 -13.68 5.73 1.63
N ILE A 132 -12.88 4.81 1.07
CA ILE A 132 -11.61 4.38 1.68
C ILE A 132 -10.62 5.54 1.57
N ASN A 133 -9.91 5.84 2.67
CA ASN A 133 -8.95 6.93 2.74
C ASN A 133 -7.54 6.49 3.17
N SER A 134 -7.34 5.20 3.34
CA SER A 134 -6.03 4.66 3.71
C SER A 134 -5.86 3.24 3.20
N ILE A 135 -4.63 2.88 2.90
CA ILE A 135 -4.23 1.53 2.49
C ILE A 135 -2.97 1.13 3.24
N VAL A 136 -2.96 -0.08 3.81
CA VAL A 136 -1.72 -0.72 4.27
C VAL A 136 -1.16 -1.51 3.11
N ILE A 137 0.08 -1.28 2.77
CA ILE A 137 0.83 -2.03 1.77
C ILE A 137 1.84 -2.95 2.44
N ASN A 138 2.28 -3.96 1.70
CA ASN A 138 3.28 -4.91 2.09
C ASN A 138 2.77 -6.11 2.91
N ASN A 139 3.22 -7.28 2.52
CA ASN A 139 2.95 -8.54 3.23
C ASN A 139 4.24 -9.08 3.87
N THR A 140 4.55 -8.62 5.07
CA THR A 140 5.76 -9.04 5.81
C THR A 140 5.74 -10.50 6.29
N ASN A 141 4.71 -11.27 5.94
CA ASN A 141 4.55 -12.65 6.42
C ASN A 141 5.33 -13.68 5.61
N VAL A 142 5.65 -13.42 4.34
CA VAL A 142 6.00 -14.44 3.37
C VAL A 142 7.50 -14.47 3.09
N HIS A 143 8.10 -13.35 2.73
CA HIS A 143 9.49 -13.30 2.28
C HIS A 143 10.32 -12.30 3.11
N LYS A 144 11.64 -12.47 3.05
CA LYS A 144 12.60 -11.54 3.67
C LYS A 144 12.63 -10.20 2.92
N GLU A 145 12.50 -10.27 1.62
CA GLU A 145 12.61 -9.15 0.68
C GLU A 145 11.61 -8.02 0.95
N GLU A 146 10.44 -8.34 1.52
CA GLU A 146 9.46 -7.34 1.94
C GLU A 146 9.98 -6.43 3.06
N THR A 147 10.97 -6.90 3.84
CA THR A 147 11.60 -6.08 4.88
C THR A 147 12.48 -4.97 4.27
N GLU A 148 12.97 -5.14 3.05
CA GLU A 148 13.80 -4.14 2.35
C GLU A 148 13.02 -2.89 1.90
N LEU A 149 11.69 -2.92 1.98
CA LEU A 149 10.86 -1.72 1.72
C LEU A 149 11.08 -0.58 2.74
N ILE A 150 11.72 -0.87 3.86
CA ILE A 150 12.11 0.17 4.82
C ILE A 150 13.54 0.71 4.59
N GLU A 151 14.22 0.24 3.55
CA GLU A 151 15.61 0.59 3.19
C GLU A 151 15.77 0.79 1.68
N GLU A 152 16.42 -0.17 1.02
CA GLU A 152 16.82 -0.09 -0.38
C GLU A 152 15.65 0.13 -1.33
N LYS A 153 14.47 -0.38 -0.98
CA LYS A 153 13.26 -0.31 -1.82
C LYS A 153 12.26 0.77 -1.38
N ILE A 154 12.69 1.71 -0.54
CA ILE A 154 11.81 2.79 -0.03
C ILE A 154 11.20 3.64 -1.16
N ASP A 155 11.86 3.78 -2.28
CA ASP A 155 11.36 4.54 -3.43
C ASP A 155 10.12 3.90 -4.07
N MET A 156 9.91 2.58 -3.88
CA MET A 156 8.67 1.92 -4.27
C MET A 156 7.50 2.38 -3.37
N VAL A 157 7.75 2.49 -2.07
CA VAL A 157 6.76 3.01 -1.10
C VAL A 157 6.42 4.47 -1.42
N LYS A 158 7.43 5.28 -1.74
CA LYS A 158 7.23 6.66 -2.16
C LYS A 158 6.35 6.76 -3.41
N SER A 159 6.66 5.98 -4.42
CA SER A 159 5.90 5.97 -5.69
C SER A 159 4.43 5.58 -5.46
N LEU A 160 4.17 4.58 -4.63
CA LEU A 160 2.81 4.20 -4.24
C LEU A 160 2.11 5.31 -3.44
N SER A 161 2.82 5.95 -2.51
CA SER A 161 2.30 7.10 -1.75
C SER A 161 1.91 8.25 -2.66
N ASP A 162 2.73 8.57 -3.67
CA ASP A 162 2.45 9.61 -4.65
C ASP A 162 1.22 9.26 -5.53
N ILE A 163 1.04 7.99 -5.91
CA ILE A 163 -0.12 7.56 -6.72
C ILE A 163 -1.41 7.61 -5.90
N PHE A 164 -1.42 7.01 -4.72
CA PHE A 164 -2.60 6.97 -3.85
C PHE A 164 -2.95 8.35 -3.28
N GLY A 165 -1.94 9.18 -3.02
CA GLY A 165 -2.12 10.56 -2.56
C GLY A 165 -2.95 11.43 -3.49
N LYS A 166 -2.92 11.19 -4.81
CA LYS A 166 -3.79 11.86 -5.80
C LYS A 166 -5.28 11.65 -5.54
N TRP A 167 -5.62 10.55 -4.86
CA TRP A 167 -6.99 10.19 -4.47
C TRP A 167 -7.28 10.49 -3.00
N GLY A 168 -6.38 11.20 -2.31
CA GLY A 168 -6.48 11.49 -0.89
C GLY A 168 -6.40 10.26 0.00
N ILE A 169 -5.75 9.20 -0.47
CA ILE A 169 -5.54 7.95 0.26
C ILE A 169 -4.13 7.96 0.84
N LYS A 170 -4.01 7.82 2.15
CA LYS A 170 -2.73 7.69 2.83
C LYS A 170 -2.24 6.24 2.79
N VAL A 171 -0.96 6.08 2.46
CA VAL A 171 -0.28 4.78 2.53
C VAL A 171 0.26 4.56 3.93
N PHE A 172 0.00 3.39 4.48
CA PHE A 172 0.63 2.85 5.68
C PHE A 172 1.51 1.68 5.27
N LEU A 173 2.66 1.54 5.92
CA LEU A 173 3.59 0.46 5.62
C LEU A 173 3.51 -0.63 6.68
N SER A 174 3.27 -1.88 6.26
CA SER A 174 3.41 -3.02 7.15
C SER A 174 4.90 -3.34 7.36
N ILE A 175 5.32 -3.45 8.60
CA ILE A 175 6.70 -3.70 9.00
C ILE A 175 6.81 -4.92 9.90
N ASN A 176 7.91 -5.64 9.78
CA ASN A 176 8.22 -6.77 10.64
C ASN A 176 8.88 -6.27 11.92
N PHE A 177 8.34 -6.65 13.07
CA PHE A 177 8.95 -6.39 14.38
C PHE A 177 10.42 -6.85 14.44
N ALA A 178 10.72 -7.97 13.80
CA ALA A 178 12.07 -8.54 13.74
C ALA A 178 12.97 -7.95 12.64
N SER A 179 12.61 -6.80 12.04
CA SER A 179 13.41 -6.19 10.97
C SER A 179 14.90 -6.02 11.33
N PRO A 180 15.29 -5.58 12.55
CA PRO A 180 16.70 -5.48 12.91
C PRO A 180 17.48 -6.78 12.74
N ILE A 181 16.88 -7.92 13.12
CA ILE A 181 17.47 -9.25 12.92
C ILE A 181 17.39 -9.66 11.45
N THR A 182 16.24 -9.47 10.81
CA THR A 182 15.98 -9.94 9.45
C THR A 182 16.92 -9.28 8.44
N LEU A 183 17.24 -8.00 8.64
CA LEU A 183 18.18 -7.25 7.81
C LEU A 183 19.65 -7.46 8.21
N GLY A 184 19.91 -8.13 9.32
CA GLY A 184 21.25 -8.51 9.75
C GLY A 184 22.03 -7.42 10.47
N TYR A 185 21.36 -6.42 11.05
CA TYR A 185 22.00 -5.34 11.81
C TYR A 185 22.24 -5.69 13.26
N LEU A 186 21.29 -6.42 13.89
CA LEU A 186 21.33 -6.78 15.30
C LEU A 186 20.99 -8.25 15.52
N ASP A 187 21.45 -8.81 16.64
CA ASP A 187 21.14 -10.18 17.04
C ASP A 187 19.84 -10.30 17.86
N THR A 188 19.20 -9.17 18.14
CA THR A 188 17.98 -9.09 18.94
C THR A 188 17.01 -8.05 18.35
N SER A 189 15.72 -8.24 18.65
CA SER A 189 14.67 -7.24 18.42
C SER A 189 13.93 -6.90 19.71
N ASP A 190 14.54 -7.17 20.90
CA ASP A 190 13.94 -6.79 22.19
C ASP A 190 13.66 -5.28 22.24
N PRO A 191 12.39 -4.86 22.40
CA PRO A 191 12.03 -3.44 22.35
C PRO A 191 12.59 -2.61 23.50
N LEU A 192 13.14 -3.25 24.53
CA LEU A 192 13.80 -2.59 25.65
C LEU A 192 15.32 -2.51 25.50
N ASN A 193 15.90 -3.14 24.47
CA ASN A 193 17.30 -3.00 24.15
C ASN A 193 17.54 -1.63 23.49
N ASP A 194 18.54 -0.89 23.97
CA ASP A 194 18.80 0.48 23.52
C ASP A 194 19.31 0.53 22.06
N ASP A 195 20.08 -0.47 21.61
CA ASP A 195 20.51 -0.53 20.20
C ASP A 195 19.31 -0.76 19.27
N VAL A 196 18.31 -1.56 19.69
CA VAL A 196 17.07 -1.77 18.93
C VAL A 196 16.25 -0.47 18.85
N LYS A 197 16.15 0.29 19.95
CA LYS A 197 15.47 1.59 19.95
C LYS A 197 16.14 2.56 19.00
N ASN A 198 17.46 2.73 19.14
CA ASN A 198 18.24 3.62 18.28
C ASN A 198 18.11 3.24 16.80
N TRP A 199 18.20 1.94 16.49
CA TRP A 199 18.02 1.45 15.11
C TRP A 199 16.65 1.81 14.54
N TRP A 200 15.57 1.65 15.35
CA TRP A 200 14.23 2.02 14.90
C TRP A 200 14.04 3.53 14.77
N GLU A 201 14.63 4.33 15.66
CA GLU A 201 14.58 5.80 15.57
C GLU A 201 15.21 6.28 14.27
N GLU A 202 16.45 5.86 13.97
CA GLU A 202 17.15 6.18 12.71
C GLU A 202 16.37 5.69 11.49
N ARG A 203 15.80 4.50 11.56
CA ARG A 203 15.04 3.91 10.45
C ARG A 203 13.74 4.67 10.17
N ILE A 204 13.01 5.06 11.20
CA ILE A 204 11.78 5.83 11.07
C ILE A 204 12.05 7.25 10.55
N GLU A 205 13.11 7.88 11.01
CA GLU A 205 13.55 9.18 10.46
C GLU A 205 13.84 9.08 8.97
N PHE A 206 14.65 8.10 8.56
CA PHE A 206 14.94 7.84 7.16
C PHE A 206 13.68 7.63 6.32
N ILE A 207 12.72 6.82 6.81
CA ILE A 207 11.47 6.54 6.09
C ILE A 207 10.67 7.84 5.90
N TYR A 208 10.50 8.66 6.93
CA TYR A 208 9.74 9.91 6.83
C TYR A 208 10.47 11.00 6.05
N GLU A 209 11.80 10.99 6.01
CA GLU A 209 12.55 11.85 5.10
C GLU A 209 12.27 11.52 3.63
N ARG A 210 12.17 10.23 3.29
CA ARG A 210 11.92 9.76 1.91
C ARG A 210 10.43 9.81 1.54
N VAL A 211 9.54 9.55 2.49
CA VAL A 211 8.08 9.47 2.30
C VAL A 211 7.36 10.32 3.35
N PRO A 212 7.44 11.67 3.28
CA PRO A 212 6.85 12.55 4.29
C PRO A 212 5.35 12.40 4.49
N GLU A 213 4.62 11.97 3.44
CA GLU A 213 3.17 11.80 3.46
C GLU A 213 2.73 10.41 3.94
N LEU A 214 3.67 9.54 4.38
CA LEU A 214 3.32 8.22 4.91
C LEU A 214 2.36 8.37 6.10
N GLY A 215 1.28 7.58 6.10
CA GLY A 215 0.24 7.63 7.13
C GLY A 215 0.68 7.04 8.47
N GLY A 216 1.66 6.13 8.44
CA GLY A 216 2.16 5.40 9.60
C GLY A 216 2.51 3.95 9.29
N PHE A 217 2.51 3.13 10.33
CA PHE A 217 2.96 1.74 10.26
C PHE A 217 1.91 0.78 10.80
N MET A 218 1.92 -0.44 10.26
CA MET A 218 1.28 -1.62 10.84
C MET A 218 2.37 -2.63 11.20
N ILE A 219 2.48 -2.97 12.47
CA ILE A 219 3.55 -3.84 12.95
C ILE A 219 3.07 -5.29 12.95
N LYS A 220 3.84 -6.17 12.30
CA LYS A 220 3.70 -7.61 12.39
C LYS A 220 4.63 -8.15 13.47
N ALA A 221 4.05 -8.83 14.45
CA ALA A 221 4.75 -9.37 15.61
C ALA A 221 4.12 -10.70 16.07
N ASP A 222 4.90 -11.57 16.70
CA ASP A 222 4.48 -12.84 17.33
C ASP A 222 3.60 -13.74 16.43
N SER A 223 3.89 -13.77 15.12
CA SER A 223 3.09 -14.51 14.16
C SER A 223 3.95 -15.19 13.11
N GLU A 224 3.52 -16.33 12.59
CA GLU A 224 4.21 -17.11 11.54
C GLU A 224 5.63 -17.53 11.95
N GLY A 225 5.85 -17.79 13.25
CA GLY A 225 7.17 -18.14 13.79
C GLY A 225 8.15 -16.98 13.86
N ARG A 226 7.71 -15.74 13.61
CA ARG A 226 8.53 -14.54 13.72
C ARG A 226 8.51 -13.99 15.13
N PRO A 227 9.65 -13.44 15.61
CA PRO A 227 9.70 -12.81 16.92
C PRO A 227 8.74 -11.64 17.06
N GLY A 228 8.32 -11.41 18.30
CA GLY A 228 7.55 -10.26 18.71
C GLY A 228 7.79 -9.99 20.19
N PRO A 229 7.07 -9.06 20.83
CA PRO A 229 7.27 -8.74 22.25
C PRO A 229 7.20 -9.96 23.16
N PHE A 230 6.29 -10.90 22.89
CA PHE A 230 6.15 -12.12 23.69
C PHE A 230 7.42 -12.99 23.70
N THR A 231 8.17 -13.03 22.59
CA THR A 231 9.45 -13.76 22.48
C THR A 231 10.47 -13.30 23.56
N TYR A 232 10.38 -12.04 23.97
CA TYR A 232 11.25 -11.41 24.95
C TYR A 232 10.60 -11.28 26.34
N GLY A 233 9.50 -12.00 26.59
CA GLY A 233 8.77 -11.91 27.87
C GLY A 233 8.12 -10.55 28.11
N ARG A 234 7.77 -9.84 27.04
CA ARG A 234 7.05 -8.55 27.07
C ARG A 234 5.57 -8.78 26.74
N ASN A 235 4.70 -8.05 27.44
CA ASN A 235 3.23 -8.11 27.25
C ASN A 235 2.71 -6.79 26.68
#